data_bb724563939d9ff5e7d4a41ad96551dc
#
_entry.id   bb724563939d9ff5e7d4a41ad96551dc
#
_cell.length_a   1.000
_cell.length_b   1.000
_cell.length_c   1.000
_cell.angle_alpha   90.00
_cell.angle_beta   90.00
_cell.angle_gamma   90.00
#
_symmetry.space_group_name_H-M   'P 1'
#
loop_
_entity.id
_entity.type
_entity.pdbx_description
1 polymer ?
#
loop_
_entity_poly.entity_id
_entity_poly.type
_entity_poly.pdbx_seq_one_letter_code
_entity_poly.pdbx_strand_id
1 'polypeptide(L)'
;MMTKSEVEEMLERINASKEAEWKKMAEDPEKASKSVMGAVYSELKEAQKHGVIKAFVASSLQDGSTHVALSGDMTEMLAILADVVVDICREPEKIARFCDSLEEAAAVMLEKRKALH
;
A
#
# COMPACT_ATOMS: atom_id res chain seq x y z
N MET A 1 9.49 26.41 27.93
CA MET A 1 8.73 26.42 26.65
C MET A 1 9.72 26.62 25.51
N MET A 2 9.65 25.78 24.49
CA MET A 2 10.57 25.85 23.34
C MET A 2 10.27 27.05 22.45
N THR A 3 11.33 27.72 21.95
CA THR A 3 11.21 28.78 20.98
C THR A 3 10.86 28.16 19.60
N LYS A 4 10.37 28.98 18.68
CA LYS A 4 10.08 28.57 17.30
C LYS A 4 11.33 28.01 16.61
N SER A 5 12.52 28.65 16.86
CA SER A 5 13.80 28.20 16.29
C SER A 5 14.21 26.83 16.85
N GLU A 6 14.02 26.58 18.13
CA GLU A 6 14.31 25.29 18.75
C GLU A 6 13.41 24.17 18.20
N VAL A 7 12.13 24.47 17.95
CA VAL A 7 11.18 23.54 17.32
C VAL A 7 11.61 23.21 15.89
N GLU A 8 12.01 24.21 15.11
CA GLU A 8 12.48 24.03 13.73
C GLU A 8 13.75 23.15 13.69
N GLU A 9 14.72 23.39 14.57
CA GLU A 9 15.93 22.57 14.69
C GLU A 9 15.60 21.12 15.04
N MET A 10 14.65 20.91 15.95
CA MET A 10 14.22 19.58 16.36
C MET A 10 13.57 18.85 15.18
N LEU A 11 12.69 19.52 14.41
CA LEU A 11 12.05 18.94 13.24
C LEU A 11 13.07 18.58 12.15
N GLU A 12 14.09 19.40 11.92
CA GLU A 12 15.18 19.11 10.99
C GLU A 12 15.95 17.85 11.40
N ARG A 13 16.24 17.69 12.68
CA ARG A 13 16.92 16.49 13.20
C ARG A 13 16.08 15.23 13.04
N ILE A 14 14.77 15.32 13.32
CA ILE A 14 13.84 14.21 13.14
C ILE A 14 13.78 13.80 11.67
N ASN A 15 13.66 14.76 10.77
CA ASN A 15 13.60 14.50 9.32
C ASN A 15 14.90 13.89 8.81
N ALA A 16 16.05 14.40 9.25
CA ALA A 16 17.35 13.84 8.87
C ALA A 16 17.51 12.40 9.36
N SER A 17 17.05 12.10 10.57
CA SER A 17 17.06 10.75 11.14
C SER A 17 16.18 9.78 10.33
N LYS A 18 14.98 10.23 9.94
CA LYS A 18 14.07 9.45 9.10
C LYS A 18 14.65 9.16 7.71
N GLU A 19 15.29 10.16 7.08
CA GLU A 19 15.97 9.96 5.79
C GLU A 19 17.09 8.93 5.88
N ALA A 20 17.89 8.97 6.96
CA ALA A 20 18.94 8.00 7.19
C ALA A 20 18.39 6.58 7.36
N GLU A 21 17.25 6.43 8.06
CA GLU A 21 16.55 5.16 8.20
C GLU A 21 16.07 4.64 6.85
N TRP A 22 15.45 5.50 6.03
CA TRP A 22 14.98 5.11 4.69
C TRP A 22 16.12 4.68 3.79
N LYS A 23 17.26 5.39 3.82
CA LYS A 23 18.46 5.02 3.05
C LYS A 23 18.98 3.66 3.46
N LYS A 24 19.00 3.38 4.75
CA LYS A 24 19.43 2.08 5.28
C LYS A 24 18.48 0.96 4.85
N MET A 25 17.18 1.22 4.92
CA MET A 25 16.16 0.26 4.47
C MET A 25 16.25 -0.02 2.97
N ALA A 26 16.62 0.98 2.17
CA ALA A 26 16.77 0.85 0.74
C ALA A 26 17.96 -0.01 0.31
N GLU A 27 18.86 -0.37 1.22
CA GLU A 27 19.96 -1.31 0.96
C GLU A 27 19.45 -2.73 0.72
N ASP A 28 18.28 -3.07 1.32
CA ASP A 28 17.59 -4.34 1.09
C ASP A 28 16.10 -4.04 0.91
N PRO A 29 15.70 -3.56 -0.29
CA PRO A 29 14.34 -3.09 -0.51
C PRO A 29 13.25 -4.15 -0.37
N GLU A 30 13.53 -5.41 -0.69
CA GLU A 30 12.55 -6.49 -0.55
C GLU A 30 12.20 -6.74 0.92
N LYS A 31 13.21 -6.84 1.78
CA LYS A 31 13.02 -7.00 3.21
C LYS A 31 12.33 -5.80 3.83
N ALA A 32 12.74 -4.59 3.43
CA ALA A 32 12.17 -3.34 3.90
C ALA A 32 10.70 -3.21 3.52
N SER A 33 10.33 -3.56 2.29
CA SER A 33 8.93 -3.48 1.86
C SER A 33 8.02 -4.44 2.63
N LYS A 34 8.49 -5.63 2.95
CA LYS A 34 7.75 -6.57 3.82
C LYS A 34 7.52 -5.98 5.22
N SER A 35 8.56 -5.37 5.78
CA SER A 35 8.50 -4.75 7.10
C SER A 35 7.50 -3.60 7.13
N VAL A 36 7.55 -2.71 6.13
CA VAL A 36 6.62 -1.58 5.99
C VAL A 36 5.18 -2.08 5.84
N MET A 37 4.96 -3.08 4.99
CA MET A 37 3.62 -3.63 4.77
C MET A 37 3.09 -4.35 6.02
N GLY A 38 3.96 -4.99 6.79
CA GLY A 38 3.60 -5.58 8.07
C GLY A 38 3.14 -4.53 9.08
N ALA A 39 3.84 -3.40 9.15
CA ALA A 39 3.47 -2.27 10.01
C ALA A 39 2.13 -1.65 9.58
N VAL A 40 1.94 -1.45 8.28
CA VAL A 40 0.67 -0.93 7.72
C VAL A 40 -0.48 -1.88 8.06
N TYR A 41 -0.29 -3.18 7.87
CA TYR A 41 -1.29 -4.19 8.20
C TYR A 41 -1.70 -4.13 9.67
N SER A 42 -0.72 -4.07 10.57
CA SER A 42 -0.97 -4.01 12.02
C SER A 42 -1.76 -2.76 12.40
N GLU A 43 -1.42 -1.61 11.84
CA GLU A 43 -2.12 -0.35 12.11
C GLU A 43 -3.56 -0.39 11.59
N LEU A 44 -3.76 -0.90 10.38
CA LEU A 44 -5.09 -1.02 9.78
C LEU A 44 -5.96 -2.03 10.54
N LYS A 45 -5.38 -3.13 11.01
CA LYS A 45 -6.09 -4.10 11.84
C LYS A 45 -6.55 -3.50 13.17
N GLU A 46 -5.71 -2.70 13.81
CA GLU A 46 -6.10 -2.01 15.04
C GLU A 46 -7.24 -1.02 14.77
N ALA A 47 -7.16 -0.26 13.69
CA ALA A 47 -8.22 0.67 13.29
C ALA A 47 -9.55 -0.08 13.03
N GLN A 48 -9.50 -1.24 12.40
CA GLN A 48 -10.66 -2.10 12.15
C GLN A 48 -11.25 -2.63 13.45
N LYS A 49 -10.41 -3.09 14.36
CA LYS A 49 -10.81 -3.60 15.67
C LYS A 49 -11.56 -2.55 16.49
N HIS A 50 -11.13 -1.29 16.40
CA HIS A 50 -11.75 -0.17 17.12
C HIS A 50 -12.91 0.48 16.35
N GLY A 51 -13.30 -0.04 15.21
CA GLY A 51 -14.42 0.47 14.44
C GLY A 51 -14.15 1.76 13.67
N VAL A 52 -12.87 2.16 13.55
CA VAL A 52 -12.47 3.37 12.80
C VAL A 52 -12.62 3.13 11.30
N ILE A 53 -12.29 1.93 10.85
CA ILE A 53 -12.52 1.49 9.46
C ILE A 53 -13.23 0.14 9.48
N LYS A 54 -13.92 -0.18 8.39
CA LYS A 54 -14.65 -1.45 8.25
C LYS A 54 -13.82 -2.48 7.48
N ALA A 55 -13.17 -2.05 6.43
CA ALA A 55 -12.37 -2.90 5.54
C ALA A 55 -11.18 -2.12 4.99
N PHE A 56 -10.16 -2.83 4.52
CA PHE A 56 -9.00 -2.19 3.92
C PHE A 56 -8.32 -3.07 2.88
N VAL A 57 -7.69 -2.40 1.92
CA VAL A 57 -6.76 -3.00 0.96
C VAL A 57 -5.55 -2.09 0.89
N ALA A 58 -4.37 -2.64 1.10
CA ALA A 58 -3.11 -1.95 0.90
C ALA A 58 -2.16 -2.87 0.13
N SER A 59 -1.40 -2.31 -0.79
CA SER A 59 -0.49 -3.11 -1.60
C SER A 59 0.74 -2.31 -1.97
N SER A 60 1.85 -3.00 -2.13
CA SER A 60 3.11 -2.41 -2.60
C SER A 60 3.72 -3.28 -3.69
N LEU A 61 4.46 -2.65 -4.58
CA LEU A 61 5.19 -3.32 -5.66
C LEU A 61 6.69 -3.06 -5.48
N GLN A 62 7.47 -4.14 -5.54
CA GLN A 62 8.92 -4.09 -5.49
C GLN A 62 9.49 -5.14 -6.44
N ASP A 63 10.18 -4.68 -7.50
CA ASP A 63 10.91 -5.53 -8.47
C ASP A 63 10.25 -6.87 -8.81
N GLY A 64 9.01 -6.81 -9.33
CA GLY A 64 8.29 -8.01 -9.77
C GLY A 64 7.57 -8.76 -8.66
N SER A 65 7.69 -8.33 -7.40
CA SER A 65 6.93 -8.90 -6.29
C SER A 65 5.95 -7.89 -5.71
N THR A 66 4.80 -8.39 -5.27
CA THR A 66 3.78 -7.57 -4.60
C THR A 66 3.54 -8.07 -3.20
N HIS A 67 3.30 -7.14 -2.28
CA HIS A 67 2.90 -7.43 -0.92
C HIS A 67 1.51 -6.85 -0.71
N VAL A 68 0.56 -7.67 -0.30
CA VAL A 68 -0.84 -7.27 -0.16
C VAL A 68 -1.29 -7.47 1.28
N ALA A 69 -1.91 -6.43 1.84
CA ALA A 69 -2.58 -6.49 3.14
C ALA A 69 -4.05 -6.16 2.91
N LEU A 70 -4.94 -7.07 3.26
CA LEU A 70 -6.37 -6.85 3.05
C LEU A 70 -7.20 -7.51 4.16
N SER A 71 -8.36 -6.92 4.42
CA SER A 71 -9.34 -7.48 5.35
C SER A 71 -10.72 -6.91 5.01
N GLY A 72 -11.68 -7.81 4.82
CA GLY A 72 -13.05 -7.47 4.46
C GLY A 72 -13.67 -8.58 3.61
N ASP A 73 -14.97 -8.47 3.36
CA ASP A 73 -15.64 -9.40 2.47
C ASP A 73 -15.52 -8.96 0.99
N MET A 74 -16.00 -9.79 0.08
CA MET A 74 -15.91 -9.53 -1.36
C MET A 74 -16.60 -8.22 -1.76
N THR A 75 -17.76 -7.92 -1.20
CA THR A 75 -18.51 -6.70 -1.48
C THR A 75 -17.73 -5.47 -1.06
N GLU A 76 -17.13 -5.52 0.13
CA GLU A 76 -16.28 -4.44 0.66
C GLU A 76 -15.03 -4.23 -0.19
N MET A 77 -14.38 -5.32 -0.61
CA MET A 77 -13.22 -5.27 -1.49
C MET A 77 -13.56 -4.65 -2.84
N LEU A 78 -14.69 -5.05 -3.44
CA LEU A 78 -15.15 -4.47 -4.70
C LEU A 78 -15.46 -2.99 -4.59
N ALA A 79 -16.04 -2.55 -3.48
CA ALA A 79 -16.33 -1.13 -3.25
C ALA A 79 -15.03 -0.31 -3.20
N ILE A 80 -14.02 -0.78 -2.47
CA ILE A 80 -12.71 -0.12 -2.38
C ILE A 80 -12.04 -0.05 -3.75
N LEU A 81 -11.99 -1.19 -4.46
CA LEU A 81 -11.32 -1.27 -5.76
C LEU A 81 -12.06 -0.45 -6.84
N ALA A 82 -13.38 -0.39 -6.78
CA ALA A 82 -14.17 0.44 -7.69
C ALA A 82 -13.82 1.92 -7.53
N ASP A 83 -13.71 2.41 -6.30
CA ASP A 83 -13.30 3.78 -6.03
C ASP A 83 -11.90 4.07 -6.57
N VAL A 84 -10.96 3.14 -6.37
CA VAL A 84 -9.59 3.27 -6.90
C VAL A 84 -9.60 3.36 -8.42
N VAL A 85 -10.36 2.49 -9.09
CA VAL A 85 -10.48 2.49 -10.55
C VAL A 85 -11.07 3.81 -11.07
N VAL A 86 -12.11 4.31 -10.43
CA VAL A 86 -12.74 5.59 -10.79
C VAL A 86 -11.75 6.74 -10.63
N ASP A 87 -10.98 6.78 -9.54
CA ASP A 87 -9.98 7.82 -9.30
C ASP A 87 -8.85 7.81 -10.33
N ILE A 88 -8.43 6.63 -10.78
CA ILE A 88 -7.37 6.48 -11.78
C ILE A 88 -7.87 6.85 -13.17
N CYS A 89 -9.02 6.32 -13.57
CA CYS A 89 -9.49 6.37 -14.96
C CYS A 89 -10.38 7.56 -15.27
N ARG A 90 -11.29 7.92 -14.36
CA ARG A 90 -12.22 9.06 -14.43
C ARG A 90 -13.25 9.06 -15.57
N GLU A 91 -13.02 8.31 -16.64
CA GLU A 91 -13.92 8.25 -17.80
C GLU A 91 -14.38 6.82 -18.06
N PRO A 92 -15.65 6.60 -18.47
CA PRO A 92 -16.18 5.24 -18.69
C PRO A 92 -15.36 4.40 -19.66
N GLU A 93 -14.89 5.00 -20.75
CA GLU A 93 -14.08 4.29 -21.77
C GLU A 93 -12.73 3.83 -21.20
N LYS A 94 -12.10 4.67 -20.38
CA LYS A 94 -10.82 4.35 -19.72
C LYS A 94 -11.03 3.27 -18.66
N ILE A 95 -12.15 3.30 -17.95
CA ILE A 95 -12.51 2.26 -16.97
C ILE A 95 -12.61 0.90 -17.66
N ALA A 96 -13.33 0.82 -18.79
CA ALA A 96 -13.48 -0.42 -19.54
C ALA A 96 -12.14 -1.00 -19.99
N ARG A 97 -11.26 -0.17 -20.56
CA ARG A 97 -9.91 -0.57 -20.99
C ARG A 97 -9.04 -1.02 -19.82
N PHE A 98 -9.12 -0.29 -18.72
CA PHE A 98 -8.36 -0.64 -17.51
C PHE A 98 -8.80 -1.99 -16.96
N CYS A 99 -10.10 -2.24 -16.89
CA CYS A 99 -10.65 -3.52 -16.42
C CYS A 99 -10.25 -4.68 -17.32
N ASP A 100 -10.27 -4.50 -18.65
CA ASP A 100 -9.82 -5.52 -19.60
C ASP A 100 -8.32 -5.83 -19.41
N SER A 101 -7.49 -4.80 -19.29
CA SER A 101 -6.05 -4.96 -19.03
C SER A 101 -5.78 -5.63 -17.68
N LEU A 102 -6.56 -5.28 -16.67
CA LEU A 102 -6.45 -5.87 -15.33
C LEU A 102 -6.80 -7.36 -15.37
N GLU A 103 -7.85 -7.72 -16.11
CA GLU A 103 -8.26 -9.12 -16.27
C GLU A 103 -7.15 -9.96 -16.92
N GLU A 104 -6.54 -9.45 -17.99
CA GLU A 104 -5.39 -10.11 -18.65
C GLU A 104 -4.19 -10.24 -17.69
N ALA A 105 -3.83 -9.18 -16.99
CA ALA A 105 -2.74 -9.20 -16.03
C ALA A 105 -3.00 -10.18 -14.89
N ALA A 106 -4.24 -10.21 -14.38
CA ALA A 106 -4.62 -11.12 -13.31
C ALA A 106 -4.53 -12.58 -13.77
N ALA A 107 -4.93 -12.87 -14.99
CA ALA A 107 -4.81 -14.22 -15.56
C ALA A 107 -3.36 -14.68 -15.64
N VAL A 108 -2.46 -13.81 -16.11
CA VAL A 108 -1.01 -14.09 -16.16
C VAL A 108 -0.45 -14.35 -14.77
N MET A 109 -0.79 -13.52 -13.79
CA MET A 109 -0.33 -13.68 -12.41
C MET A 109 -0.84 -14.97 -11.77
N LEU A 110 -2.08 -15.35 -12.06
CA LEU A 110 -2.66 -16.59 -11.57
C LEU A 110 -1.89 -17.81 -12.11
N GLU A 111 -1.56 -17.81 -13.40
CA GLU A 111 -0.76 -18.89 -14.02
C GLU A 111 0.65 -18.98 -13.40
N LYS A 112 1.29 -17.84 -13.14
CA LYS A 112 2.59 -17.79 -12.46
C LYS A 112 2.52 -18.40 -11.07
N ARG A 113 1.48 -18.11 -10.30
CA ARG A 113 1.27 -18.67 -8.96
C ARG A 113 1.05 -20.17 -9.00
N LYS A 114 0.30 -20.66 -9.98
CA LYS A 114 0.09 -22.10 -10.18
C LYS A 114 1.40 -22.82 -10.52
N ALA A 115 2.25 -22.22 -11.33
CA ALA A 115 3.54 -22.80 -11.73
C ALA A 115 4.51 -22.90 -10.53
N LEU A 116 4.34 -22.07 -9.48
CA LEU A 116 5.18 -22.07 -8.28
C LEU A 116 4.73 -23.11 -7.24
N HIS A 117 3.56 -23.64 -7.41
CA HIS A 117 2.96 -24.64 -6.53
C HIS A 117 2.83 -25.98 -7.26
#